data_393a8115a22671e1b24a0fd852f6a7f1
#
_entry.id   393a8115a22671e1b24a0fd852f6a7f1
#
_cell.length_a   1.000
_cell.length_b   1.000
_cell.length_c   1.000
_cell.angle_alpha   90.00
_cell.angle_beta   90.00
_cell.angle_gamma   90.00
#
_symmetry.space_group_name_H-M   'P 1'
#
loop_
_entity.id
_entity.type
_entity.pdbx_description
1 polymer ?
#
loop_
_entity_poly.entity_id
_entity_poly.type
_entity_poly.pdbx_seq_one_letter_code
_entity_poly.pdbx_strand_id
1 'polypeptide(L)'
;VSESMGNREIEELHKVISNPVLIWDNYYANDYCPTKFYIGPLKGRKTSEEIIKGIGLNLTGLPLTDCINLTHLSGKLTTEEILEKFGVPKAFNALIPFFSGPFDKSPNLNTVNEIQSLIDLSHELCIEWKSPLQLEWSTFLWDFFNQLHFLKKIKTGASKKTLEAWASRRYSDPLLKSIFIEKNKEEK
;
A
#
# COMPACT_ATOMS: atom_id res chain seq x y z
N VAL A 1 12.47 -5.30 -2.75
CA VAL A 1 12.12 -3.87 -2.96
C VAL A 1 12.96 -3.03 -2.01
N SER A 2 13.65 -2.01 -2.53
CA SER A 2 14.44 -1.07 -1.72
C SER A 2 13.59 0.13 -1.32
N GLU A 3 13.69 0.59 -0.07
CA GLU A 3 12.99 1.77 0.42
C GLU A 3 13.49 3.05 -0.28
N SER A 4 14.78 3.14 -0.48
CA SER A 4 15.39 4.25 -1.19
C SER A 4 16.44 3.76 -2.19
N MET A 5 16.63 4.57 -3.22
CA MET A 5 17.66 4.41 -4.21
C MET A 5 18.38 5.76 -4.30
N GLY A 6 19.58 5.82 -3.75
CA GLY A 6 20.36 7.04 -3.68
C GLY A 6 21.43 7.09 -4.76
N ASN A 7 22.00 8.29 -4.99
CA ASN A 7 23.09 8.47 -5.94
C ASN A 7 24.33 7.63 -5.56
N ARG A 8 24.58 7.44 -4.27
CA ARG A 8 25.80 6.74 -3.80
C ARG A 8 25.88 5.30 -4.34
N GLU A 9 24.84 4.52 -4.17
CA GLU A 9 24.80 3.12 -4.62
C GLU A 9 24.95 3.02 -6.14
N ILE A 10 24.38 3.99 -6.85
CA ILE A 10 24.43 4.08 -8.30
C ILE A 10 25.79 4.52 -8.77
N GLU A 11 26.43 5.47 -8.11
CA GLU A 11 27.80 5.91 -8.38
C GLU A 11 28.81 4.79 -8.14
N GLU A 12 28.66 4.01 -7.07
CA GLU A 12 29.48 2.82 -6.81
C GLU A 12 29.33 1.79 -7.93
N LEU A 13 28.10 1.56 -8.39
CA LEU A 13 27.84 0.66 -9.52
C LEU A 13 28.49 1.19 -10.81
N HIS A 14 28.41 2.51 -11.06
CA HIS A 14 28.96 3.13 -12.26
C HIS A 14 30.49 3.07 -12.33
N LYS A 15 31.19 3.01 -11.19
CA LYS A 15 32.65 2.79 -11.15
C LYS A 15 33.06 1.42 -11.69
N VAL A 16 32.15 0.46 -11.64
CA VAL A 16 32.39 -0.93 -12.09
C VAL A 16 31.83 -1.18 -13.49
N ILE A 17 30.69 -0.54 -13.81
CA ILE A 17 29.98 -0.72 -15.08
C ILE A 17 30.02 0.59 -15.85
N SER A 18 30.72 0.59 -17.00
CA SER A 18 30.82 1.77 -17.88
C SER A 18 29.59 1.96 -18.79
N ASN A 19 28.71 0.97 -18.88
CA ASN A 19 27.51 1.03 -19.69
C ASN A 19 26.40 1.85 -19.04
N PRO A 20 25.49 2.45 -19.81
CA PRO A 20 24.29 3.09 -19.28
C PRO A 20 23.45 2.11 -18.46
N VAL A 21 23.00 2.56 -17.29
CA VAL A 21 22.22 1.75 -16.34
C VAL A 21 20.73 2.04 -16.48
N LEU A 22 19.95 0.97 -16.66
CA LEU A 22 18.51 0.97 -16.50
C LEU A 22 18.19 0.29 -15.15
N ILE A 23 17.33 0.91 -14.36
CA ILE A 23 16.90 0.35 -13.09
C ILE A 23 15.56 -0.31 -13.27
N TRP A 24 15.43 -1.55 -12.81
CA TRP A 24 14.14 -2.22 -12.65
C TRP A 24 13.63 -2.03 -11.24
N ASP A 25 12.51 -1.31 -11.09
CA ASP A 25 11.95 -0.93 -9.79
C ASP A 25 10.61 -1.64 -9.52
N ASN A 26 10.56 -2.35 -8.43
CA ASN A 26 9.38 -3.09 -7.96
C ASN A 26 8.57 -2.31 -6.91
N TYR A 27 8.64 -0.98 -6.90
CA TYR A 27 7.95 -0.16 -5.89
C TYR A 27 6.44 -0.42 -5.84
N TYR A 28 5.81 -0.50 -7.00
CA TYR A 28 4.37 -0.74 -7.12
C TYR A 28 4.00 -2.22 -7.26
N ALA A 29 4.96 -3.09 -7.49
CA ALA A 29 4.69 -4.51 -7.66
C ALA A 29 3.97 -5.10 -6.44
N ASN A 30 2.96 -5.91 -6.68
CA ASN A 30 2.17 -6.60 -5.66
C ASN A 30 2.16 -8.12 -5.81
N ASP A 31 2.90 -8.67 -6.76
CA ASP A 31 3.02 -10.10 -7.03
C ASP A 31 3.53 -10.90 -5.83
N TYR A 32 4.34 -10.26 -4.98
CA TYR A 32 4.81 -10.84 -3.71
C TYR A 32 3.80 -10.68 -2.54
N CYS A 33 2.75 -9.88 -2.71
CA CYS A 33 1.71 -9.64 -1.70
C CYS A 33 0.35 -9.37 -2.37
N PRO A 34 -0.38 -10.42 -2.78
CA PRO A 34 -1.59 -10.30 -3.58
C PRO A 34 -2.77 -9.65 -2.84
N THR A 35 -2.66 -9.40 -1.54
CA THR A 35 -3.68 -8.72 -0.72
C THR A 35 -3.47 -7.21 -0.64
N LYS A 36 -2.45 -6.67 -1.32
CA LYS A 36 -2.04 -5.27 -1.21
C LYS A 36 -1.80 -4.65 -2.58
N PHE A 37 -2.19 -3.40 -2.74
CA PHE A 37 -1.82 -2.54 -3.85
C PHE A 37 -1.38 -1.17 -3.34
N TYR A 38 -0.71 -0.40 -4.18
CA TYR A 38 -0.17 0.90 -3.81
C TYR A 38 -0.67 1.95 -4.79
N ILE A 39 -1.09 3.10 -4.26
CA ILE A 39 -1.67 4.21 -5.02
C ILE A 39 -1.04 5.56 -4.70
N GLY A 40 0.00 5.59 -3.90
CA GLY A 40 0.69 6.82 -3.55
C GLY A 40 1.86 7.14 -4.48
N PRO A 41 2.51 8.30 -4.30
CA PRO A 41 3.61 8.72 -5.13
C PRO A 41 4.84 7.83 -4.99
N LEU A 42 5.61 7.70 -6.06
CA LEU A 42 6.91 7.04 -6.06
C LEU A 42 7.89 7.83 -5.18
N LYS A 43 8.32 7.25 -4.08
CA LYS A 43 9.19 7.89 -3.08
C LYS A 43 10.60 7.29 -3.08
N GLY A 44 11.56 8.06 -2.58
CA GLY A 44 12.93 7.57 -2.34
C GLY A 44 13.77 7.32 -3.60
N ARG A 45 13.36 7.81 -4.78
CA ARG A 45 14.05 7.63 -6.07
C ARG A 45 14.71 8.95 -6.48
N LYS A 46 15.82 9.27 -5.81
CA LYS A 46 16.66 10.42 -6.17
C LYS A 46 17.83 9.91 -7.00
N THR A 47 17.72 10.04 -8.31
CA THR A 47 18.71 9.53 -9.25
C THR A 47 19.28 10.64 -10.11
N SER A 48 20.58 10.58 -10.41
CA SER A 48 21.22 11.47 -11.37
C SER A 48 20.91 11.00 -12.79
N GLU A 49 20.34 11.86 -13.63
CA GLU A 49 20.09 11.59 -15.05
C GLU A 49 21.39 11.35 -15.85
N GLU A 50 22.52 11.74 -15.32
CA GLU A 50 23.82 11.51 -15.94
C GLU A 50 24.20 10.02 -15.94
N ILE A 51 23.84 9.30 -14.86
CA ILE A 51 24.22 7.91 -14.64
C ILE A 51 23.10 6.96 -15.04
N ILE A 52 21.85 7.30 -14.69
CA ILE A 52 20.68 6.47 -14.97
C ILE A 52 19.99 6.97 -16.23
N LYS A 53 19.83 6.08 -17.20
CA LYS A 53 19.16 6.37 -18.48
C LYS A 53 17.67 6.06 -18.46
N GLY A 54 17.17 5.44 -17.41
CA GLY A 54 15.74 5.18 -17.24
C GLY A 54 15.44 4.28 -16.05
N ILE A 55 14.16 4.27 -15.67
CA ILE A 55 13.60 3.38 -14.66
C ILE A 55 12.47 2.60 -15.31
N GLY A 56 12.57 1.27 -15.32
CA GLY A 56 11.48 0.38 -15.65
C GLY A 56 10.68 0.09 -14.38
N LEU A 57 9.42 0.46 -14.36
CA LEU A 57 8.53 0.19 -13.23
C LEU A 57 7.82 -1.14 -13.42
N ASN A 58 8.00 -2.06 -12.49
CA ASN A 58 7.12 -3.20 -12.32
C ASN A 58 5.86 -2.72 -11.58
N LEU A 59 4.75 -2.65 -12.29
CA LEU A 59 3.49 -2.12 -11.80
C LEU A 59 2.63 -3.23 -11.16
N THR A 60 1.38 -2.91 -10.82
CA THR A 60 0.47 -3.83 -10.12
C THR A 60 -0.13 -4.90 -11.03
N GLY A 61 -0.16 -4.67 -12.35
CA GLY A 61 -0.90 -5.48 -13.31
C GLY A 61 -2.42 -5.21 -13.28
N LEU A 62 -2.87 -4.19 -12.55
CA LEU A 62 -4.24 -3.71 -12.51
C LEU A 62 -4.32 -2.45 -13.38
N PRO A 63 -4.93 -2.49 -14.57
CA PRO A 63 -4.78 -1.43 -15.59
C PRO A 63 -5.14 -0.03 -15.12
N LEU A 64 -6.24 0.15 -14.38
CA LEU A 64 -6.67 1.48 -13.91
C LEU A 64 -5.80 1.95 -12.72
N THR A 65 -5.42 1.04 -11.85
CA THR A 65 -4.48 1.32 -10.75
C THR A 65 -3.12 1.75 -11.30
N ASP A 66 -2.65 1.08 -12.35
CA ASP A 66 -1.39 1.41 -13.01
C ASP A 66 -1.45 2.79 -13.67
N CYS A 67 -2.60 3.19 -14.24
CA CYS A 67 -2.81 4.56 -14.72
C CYS A 67 -2.73 5.60 -13.58
N ILE A 68 -3.27 5.31 -12.40
CA ILE A 68 -3.13 6.16 -11.21
C ILE A 68 -1.64 6.30 -10.85
N ASN A 69 -0.91 5.19 -10.76
CA ASN A 69 0.50 5.16 -10.40
C ASN A 69 1.37 5.93 -11.41
N LEU A 70 1.11 5.77 -12.70
CA LEU A 70 1.81 6.52 -13.74
C LEU A 70 1.48 8.02 -13.72
N THR A 71 0.27 8.39 -13.32
CA THR A 71 -0.11 9.82 -13.18
C THR A 71 0.70 10.50 -12.08
N HIS A 72 1.08 9.80 -11.03
CA HIS A 72 1.98 10.33 -9.99
C HIS A 72 3.36 10.74 -10.51
N LEU A 73 3.86 10.10 -11.57
CA LEU A 73 5.17 10.44 -12.15
C LEU A 73 5.23 11.87 -12.70
N SER A 74 4.09 12.48 -12.98
CA SER A 74 4.05 13.90 -13.38
C SER A 74 4.47 14.84 -12.27
N GLY A 75 4.37 14.42 -10.99
CA GLY A 75 4.67 15.22 -9.80
C GLY A 75 3.78 16.46 -9.59
N LYS A 76 2.70 16.62 -10.39
CA LYS A 76 1.89 17.83 -10.42
C LYS A 76 0.63 17.77 -9.55
N LEU A 77 0.22 16.58 -9.15
CA LEU A 77 -1.05 16.32 -8.46
C LEU A 77 -0.81 15.54 -7.18
N THR A 78 -1.63 15.82 -6.17
CA THR A 78 -1.71 15.01 -4.96
C THR A 78 -2.42 13.68 -5.24
N THR A 79 -2.30 12.72 -4.33
CA THR A 79 -3.01 11.44 -4.45
C THR A 79 -4.52 11.66 -4.49
N GLU A 80 -5.05 12.53 -3.65
CA GLU A 80 -6.46 12.87 -3.59
C GLU A 80 -6.97 13.45 -4.91
N GLU A 81 -6.22 14.38 -5.51
CA GLU A 81 -6.57 14.99 -6.81
C GLU A 81 -6.55 13.98 -7.95
N ILE A 82 -5.59 13.03 -7.91
CA ILE A 82 -5.54 11.95 -8.89
C ILE A 82 -6.75 11.04 -8.71
N LEU A 83 -7.04 10.59 -7.50
CA LEU A 83 -8.17 9.71 -7.21
C LEU A 83 -9.51 10.35 -7.60
N GLU A 84 -9.68 11.65 -7.36
CA GLU A 84 -10.87 12.39 -7.79
C GLU A 84 -11.04 12.35 -9.32
N LYS A 85 -9.95 12.52 -10.08
CA LYS A 85 -9.98 12.42 -11.56
C LYS A 85 -10.34 11.02 -12.07
N PHE A 86 -10.03 9.99 -11.30
CA PHE A 86 -10.39 8.60 -11.62
C PHE A 86 -11.78 8.21 -11.07
N GLY A 87 -12.55 9.16 -10.52
CA GLY A 87 -13.90 8.92 -10.02
C GLY A 87 -13.96 8.12 -8.71
N VAL A 88 -12.89 8.16 -7.93
CA VAL A 88 -12.87 7.55 -6.59
C VAL A 88 -13.65 8.44 -5.62
N PRO A 89 -14.59 7.87 -4.83
CA PRO A 89 -15.32 8.64 -3.83
C PRO A 89 -14.40 9.33 -2.82
N LYS A 90 -14.69 10.57 -2.45
CA LYS A 90 -13.90 11.33 -1.45
C LYS A 90 -13.76 10.59 -0.11
N ALA A 91 -14.74 9.78 0.25
CA ALA A 91 -14.71 8.94 1.43
C ALA A 91 -13.49 8.01 1.46
N PHE A 92 -13.00 7.57 0.30
CA PHE A 92 -11.79 6.73 0.18
C PHE A 92 -10.53 7.42 0.70
N ASN A 93 -10.48 8.76 0.78
CA ASN A 93 -9.30 9.48 1.28
C ASN A 93 -8.90 9.03 2.68
N ALA A 94 -9.83 8.58 3.51
CA ALA A 94 -9.53 7.99 4.81
C ALA A 94 -8.73 6.67 4.73
N LEU A 95 -8.77 5.98 3.59
CA LEU A 95 -8.05 4.73 3.36
C LEU A 95 -6.69 4.94 2.70
N ILE A 96 -6.42 6.10 2.08
CA ILE A 96 -5.13 6.39 1.41
C ILE A 96 -3.92 6.00 2.27
N PRO A 97 -3.84 6.34 3.57
CA PRO A 97 -2.67 6.03 4.39
C PRO A 97 -2.36 4.53 4.54
N PHE A 98 -3.33 3.66 4.26
CA PHE A 98 -3.14 2.20 4.30
C PHE A 98 -2.61 1.63 2.98
N PHE A 99 -2.73 2.39 1.88
CA PHE A 99 -2.38 1.98 0.53
C PHE A 99 -1.37 2.91 -0.15
N SER A 100 -0.74 3.84 0.58
CA SER A 100 0.14 4.86 0.00
C SER A 100 1.40 4.29 -0.63
N GLY A 101 2.07 3.36 0.04
CA GLY A 101 3.32 2.79 -0.49
C GLY A 101 3.87 1.65 0.36
N PRO A 102 4.81 0.86 -0.17
CA PRO A 102 5.33 -0.34 0.49
C PRO A 102 6.09 -0.05 1.80
N PHE A 103 6.62 1.16 1.93
CA PHE A 103 7.42 1.60 3.08
C PHE A 103 6.69 2.60 3.98
N ASP A 104 5.51 3.03 3.59
CA ASP A 104 4.72 3.94 4.39
C ASP A 104 4.16 3.23 5.63
N LYS A 105 4.22 3.91 6.76
CA LYS A 105 3.65 3.39 7.99
C LYS A 105 2.14 3.50 7.94
N SER A 106 1.46 2.38 8.07
CA SER A 106 0.01 2.39 8.26
C SER A 106 -0.35 3.10 9.56
N PRO A 107 -1.47 3.84 9.59
CA PRO A 107 -1.95 4.48 10.80
C PRO A 107 -2.16 3.48 11.94
N ASN A 108 -1.84 3.90 13.17
CA ASN A 108 -2.21 3.13 14.34
C ASN A 108 -3.69 3.35 14.65
N LEU A 109 -4.45 2.28 14.68
CA LEU A 109 -5.86 2.29 15.08
C LEU A 109 -5.96 2.02 16.58
N ASN A 110 -6.20 3.07 17.36
CA ASN A 110 -6.12 2.98 18.83
C ASN A 110 -7.43 2.60 19.46
N THR A 111 -8.56 2.96 18.88
CA THR A 111 -9.88 2.74 19.47
C THR A 111 -10.76 1.83 18.64
N VAL A 112 -11.70 1.15 19.29
CA VAL A 112 -12.72 0.33 18.62
C VAL A 112 -13.61 1.18 17.72
N ASN A 113 -13.86 2.45 18.08
CA ASN A 113 -14.70 3.35 17.30
C ASN A 113 -14.01 3.75 15.98
N GLU A 114 -12.70 4.04 15.97
CA GLU A 114 -11.94 4.29 14.75
C GLU A 114 -12.00 3.08 13.80
N ILE A 115 -11.82 1.88 14.36
CA ILE A 115 -11.90 0.64 13.57
C ILE A 115 -13.32 0.46 13.01
N GLN A 116 -14.36 0.72 13.81
CA GLN A 116 -15.74 0.60 13.35
C GLN A 116 -16.06 1.57 12.21
N SER A 117 -15.61 2.83 12.31
CA SER A 117 -15.79 3.82 11.25
C SER A 117 -15.15 3.39 9.93
N LEU A 118 -13.95 2.77 9.99
CA LEU A 118 -13.30 2.22 8.80
C LEU A 118 -13.99 0.96 8.27
N ILE A 119 -14.58 0.13 9.13
CA ILE A 119 -15.41 -1.01 8.72
C ILE A 119 -16.61 -0.52 7.93
N ASP A 120 -17.35 0.45 8.46
CA ASP A 120 -18.56 1.00 7.83
C ASP A 120 -18.22 1.64 6.48
N LEU A 121 -17.15 2.43 6.43
CA LEU A 121 -16.64 3.04 5.21
C LEU A 121 -16.22 1.98 4.17
N SER A 122 -15.45 0.97 4.59
CA SER A 122 -14.99 -0.08 3.66
C SER A 122 -16.18 -0.87 3.10
N HIS A 123 -17.18 -1.13 3.92
CA HIS A 123 -18.42 -1.79 3.48
C HIS A 123 -19.17 -0.94 2.45
N GLU A 124 -19.34 0.37 2.72
CA GLU A 124 -19.96 1.31 1.78
C GLU A 124 -19.24 1.32 0.43
N LEU A 125 -17.91 1.42 0.44
CA LEU A 125 -17.09 1.38 -0.78
C LEU A 125 -17.21 0.06 -1.55
N CYS A 126 -17.37 -1.06 -0.85
CA CYS A 126 -17.57 -2.36 -1.48
C CYS A 126 -18.96 -2.50 -2.14
N ILE A 127 -19.99 -1.88 -1.57
CA ILE A 127 -21.38 -2.09 -1.98
C ILE A 127 -21.93 -0.96 -2.84
N GLU A 128 -21.71 0.30 -2.44
CA GLU A 128 -22.36 1.46 -3.06
C GLU A 128 -21.54 2.07 -4.21
N TRP A 129 -20.21 2.01 -4.13
CA TRP A 129 -19.37 2.54 -5.20
C TRP A 129 -19.44 1.62 -6.43
N LYS A 130 -19.92 2.17 -7.56
CA LYS A 130 -20.07 1.45 -8.84
C LYS A 130 -19.14 2.06 -9.89
N SER A 131 -17.99 1.43 -10.13
CA SER A 131 -17.06 1.83 -11.18
C SER A 131 -16.18 0.67 -11.63
N PRO A 132 -15.55 0.74 -12.82
CA PRO A 132 -14.55 -0.24 -13.23
C PRO A 132 -13.37 -0.34 -12.26
N LEU A 133 -12.95 0.79 -11.66
CA LEU A 133 -11.88 0.82 -10.67
C LEU A 133 -12.28 0.12 -9.36
N GLN A 134 -13.55 0.25 -8.93
CA GLN A 134 -14.05 -0.51 -7.80
C GLN A 134 -13.97 -2.03 -8.05
N LEU A 135 -14.23 -2.48 -9.29
CA LEU A 135 -14.07 -3.90 -9.63
C LEU A 135 -12.63 -4.38 -9.51
N GLU A 136 -11.64 -3.58 -9.94
CA GLU A 136 -10.23 -3.90 -9.71
C GLU A 136 -9.89 -3.98 -8.21
N TRP A 137 -10.47 -3.10 -7.39
CA TRP A 137 -10.14 -3.00 -5.98
C TRP A 137 -11.03 -3.85 -5.07
N SER A 138 -12.07 -4.50 -5.60
CA SER A 138 -13.07 -5.18 -4.79
C SER A 138 -12.48 -6.24 -3.86
N THR A 139 -11.57 -7.08 -4.35
CA THR A 139 -10.91 -8.12 -3.52
C THR A 139 -10.06 -7.52 -2.41
N PHE A 140 -9.35 -6.43 -2.69
CA PHE A 140 -8.51 -5.74 -1.70
C PHE A 140 -9.35 -5.03 -0.64
N LEU A 141 -10.44 -4.37 -1.06
CA LEU A 141 -11.36 -3.68 -0.16
C LEU A 141 -12.08 -4.68 0.77
N TRP A 142 -12.56 -5.79 0.24
CA TRP A 142 -13.15 -6.86 1.04
C TRP A 142 -12.14 -7.52 1.99
N ASP A 143 -10.90 -7.70 1.55
CA ASP A 143 -9.86 -8.23 2.41
C ASP A 143 -9.51 -7.26 3.53
N PHE A 144 -9.39 -5.96 3.21
CA PHE A 144 -9.17 -4.90 4.21
C PHE A 144 -10.32 -4.81 5.22
N PHE A 145 -11.58 -4.87 4.76
CA PHE A 145 -12.76 -4.95 5.60
C PHE A 145 -12.68 -6.14 6.58
N ASN A 146 -12.31 -7.31 6.10
CA ASN A 146 -12.14 -8.49 6.94
C ASN A 146 -11.01 -8.33 7.96
N GLN A 147 -9.89 -7.71 7.57
CA GLN A 147 -8.78 -7.40 8.48
C GLN A 147 -9.21 -6.45 9.60
N LEU A 148 -10.00 -5.42 9.30
CA LEU A 148 -10.55 -4.50 10.29
C LEU A 148 -11.46 -5.22 11.29
N HIS A 149 -12.34 -6.09 10.81
CA HIS A 149 -13.18 -6.92 11.68
C HIS A 149 -12.34 -7.81 12.60
N PHE A 150 -11.26 -8.37 12.06
CA PHE A 150 -10.35 -9.19 12.85
C PHE A 150 -9.62 -8.36 13.91
N LEU A 151 -9.08 -7.19 13.52
CA LEU A 151 -8.45 -6.27 14.47
C LEU A 151 -9.41 -5.83 15.57
N LYS A 152 -10.68 -5.55 15.25
CA LYS A 152 -11.71 -5.25 16.23
C LYS A 152 -11.91 -6.39 17.23
N LYS A 153 -11.97 -7.65 16.76
CA LYS A 153 -12.07 -8.82 17.63
C LYS A 153 -10.88 -8.95 18.59
N ILE A 154 -9.66 -8.67 18.12
CA ILE A 154 -8.46 -8.68 18.97
C ILE A 154 -8.59 -7.64 20.08
N LYS A 155 -8.94 -6.40 19.72
CA LYS A 155 -9.10 -5.32 20.70
C LYS A 155 -10.23 -5.56 21.71
N THR A 156 -11.18 -6.44 21.37
CA THR A 156 -12.27 -6.86 22.26
C THR A 156 -12.03 -8.22 22.94
N GLY A 157 -10.81 -8.75 22.90
CA GLY A 157 -10.40 -9.92 23.68
C GLY A 157 -10.39 -11.26 22.95
N ALA A 158 -10.19 -11.28 21.63
CA ALA A 158 -10.00 -12.54 20.90
C ALA A 158 -8.73 -13.28 21.35
N SER A 159 -8.80 -14.61 21.37
CA SER A 159 -7.69 -15.42 21.85
C SER A 159 -6.41 -15.31 21.00
N LYS A 160 -5.23 -15.43 21.65
CA LYS A 160 -3.91 -15.48 21.00
C LYS A 160 -3.85 -16.55 19.90
N LYS A 161 -4.44 -17.72 20.14
CA LYS A 161 -4.49 -18.83 19.16
C LYS A 161 -5.22 -18.42 17.86
N THR A 162 -6.32 -17.68 17.98
CA THR A 162 -7.07 -17.16 16.83
C THR A 162 -6.22 -16.18 16.03
N LEU A 163 -5.48 -15.31 16.72
CA LEU A 163 -4.57 -14.34 16.12
C LEU A 163 -3.43 -15.04 15.35
N GLU A 164 -2.79 -16.01 15.95
CA GLU A 164 -1.68 -16.76 15.35
C GLU A 164 -2.15 -17.55 14.12
N ALA A 165 -3.30 -18.21 14.20
CA ALA A 165 -3.87 -18.94 13.08
C ALA A 165 -4.23 -18.03 11.91
N TRP A 166 -4.68 -16.80 12.17
CA TRP A 166 -4.95 -15.80 11.16
C TRP A 166 -3.65 -15.25 10.55
N ALA A 167 -2.71 -14.81 11.38
CA ALA A 167 -1.45 -14.20 10.96
C ALA A 167 -0.58 -15.15 10.14
N SER A 168 -0.61 -16.46 10.42
CA SER A 168 0.16 -17.46 9.69
C SER A 168 -0.25 -17.63 8.22
N ARG A 169 -1.43 -17.13 7.85
CA ARG A 169 -1.98 -17.19 6.49
C ARG A 169 -1.81 -15.89 5.71
N ARG A 170 -1.22 -14.87 6.33
CA ARG A 170 -1.13 -13.53 5.79
C ARG A 170 0.31 -13.07 5.67
N TYR A 171 0.59 -12.35 4.62
CA TYR A 171 1.90 -11.76 4.39
C TYR A 171 1.75 -10.30 3.98
N SER A 172 2.38 -9.41 4.72
CA SER A 172 2.42 -7.96 4.43
C SER A 172 1.06 -7.27 4.32
N ASP A 173 0.02 -7.80 4.95
CA ASP A 173 -1.28 -7.13 4.98
C ASP A 173 -1.18 -5.74 5.62
N PRO A 174 -1.97 -4.74 5.19
CA PRO A 174 -1.89 -3.36 5.67
C PRO A 174 -1.96 -3.21 7.19
N LEU A 175 -2.77 -4.02 7.85
CA LEU A 175 -2.99 -3.97 9.30
C LEU A 175 -2.14 -4.97 10.10
N LEU A 176 -1.33 -5.79 9.44
CA LEU A 176 -0.58 -6.86 10.09
C LEU A 176 0.32 -6.34 11.23
N LYS A 177 1.01 -5.22 11.00
CA LYS A 177 1.86 -4.58 12.03
C LYS A 177 1.07 -4.13 13.25
N SER A 178 -0.11 -3.53 13.05
CA SER A 178 -0.98 -3.09 14.15
C SER A 178 -1.46 -4.27 14.98
N ILE A 179 -1.78 -5.38 14.34
CA ILE A 179 -2.20 -6.63 14.98
C ILE A 179 -1.06 -7.21 15.85
N PHE A 180 0.18 -7.22 15.35
CA PHE A 180 1.33 -7.70 16.12
C PHE A 180 1.74 -6.77 17.27
N ILE A 181 1.56 -5.45 17.14
CA ILE A 181 1.83 -4.51 18.22
C ILE A 181 0.88 -4.75 19.41
N GLU A 182 -0.39 -5.00 19.16
CA GLU A 182 -1.35 -5.33 20.23
C GLU A 182 -0.97 -6.65 20.92
N LYS A 183 -0.53 -7.66 20.19
CA LYS A 183 -0.05 -8.93 20.76
C LYS A 183 1.08 -8.73 21.78
N ASN A 184 2.06 -7.87 21.47
CA ASN A 184 3.23 -7.64 22.33
C ASN A 184 2.92 -6.78 23.57
N LYS A 185 1.77 -6.09 23.63
CA LYS A 185 1.32 -5.36 24.81
C LYS A 185 0.71 -6.25 25.88
N GLU A 186 0.12 -7.38 25.47
CA GLU A 186 -0.50 -8.35 26.40
C GLU A 186 0.54 -9.25 27.08
N GLU A 187 1.78 -9.32 26.55
CA GLU A 187 2.88 -10.13 27.11
C GLU A 187 3.76 -9.36 28.13
N LYS A 188 3.46 -8.08 28.41
CA LYS A 188 4.10 -7.25 29.44
C LYS A 188 3.17 -6.95 30.60
#